data_648c9e6ae5153b2956ec4eefc16ee413
#
_entry.id   648c9e6ae5153b2956ec4eefc16ee413
#
_cell.length_a   1.000
_cell.length_b   1.000
_cell.length_c   1.000
_cell.angle_alpha   90.00
_cell.angle_beta   90.00
_cell.angle_gamma   90.00
#
_symmetry.space_group_name_H-M   'P 1'
#
loop_
_entity.id
_entity.type
_entity.pdbx_description
1 polymer ?
#
loop_
_entity_poly.entity_id
_entity_poly.type
_entity_poly.pdbx_seq_one_letter_code
_entity_poly.pdbx_strand_id
1 'polypeptide(L)'
;MAQMLKGKTAAGFEYAIDADALNDIELLEALSEVDTNPLKLPRVIAAVLGEDQKKAMYEHYRGPNGRVAVDAISTAFVEILSGSNQGKN
;
A
#
# COMPACT_ATOMS: atom_id res chain seq x y z
N MET A 1 21.58 -4.13 -2.42
CA MET A 1 20.98 -4.41 -1.12
C MET A 1 19.73 -3.59 -0.93
N ALA A 2 18.65 -4.22 -0.52
CA ALA A 2 17.38 -3.51 -0.39
C ALA A 2 17.35 -2.65 0.85
N GLN A 3 16.78 -1.48 0.74
CA GLN A 3 16.53 -0.60 1.86
C GLN A 3 15.05 -0.68 2.20
N MET A 4 14.74 -0.99 3.45
CA MET A 4 13.36 -1.09 3.88
C MET A 4 12.90 0.22 4.47
N LEU A 5 11.76 0.69 4.00
CA LEU A 5 11.11 1.90 4.48
C LEU A 5 9.94 1.47 5.37
N LYS A 6 9.98 1.87 6.63
CA LYS A 6 8.99 1.44 7.61
C LYS A 6 8.14 2.62 8.05
N GLY A 7 6.90 2.33 8.38
CA GLY A 7 5.99 3.36 8.86
C GLY A 7 4.72 2.77 9.42
N LYS A 8 3.80 3.67 9.75
CA LYS A 8 2.51 3.28 10.33
C LYS A 8 1.44 4.21 9.79
N THR A 9 0.32 3.64 9.39
CA THR A 9 -0.82 4.45 8.93
C THR A 9 -1.55 5.06 10.13
N ALA A 10 -2.45 6.00 9.83
CA ALA A 10 -3.23 6.66 10.88
C ALA A 10 -4.02 5.68 11.71
N ALA A 11 -4.47 4.59 11.11
CA ALA A 11 -5.25 3.56 11.82
C ALA A 11 -4.35 2.56 12.54
N GLY A 12 -3.03 2.74 12.51
CA GLY A 12 -2.12 1.90 13.27
C GLY A 12 -1.55 0.70 12.56
N PHE A 13 -1.77 0.58 11.25
CA PHE A 13 -1.18 -0.53 10.50
C PHE A 13 0.30 -0.24 10.24
N GLU A 14 1.16 -1.15 10.70
CA GLU A 14 2.61 -1.03 10.49
C GLU A 14 2.99 -1.73 9.21
N TYR A 15 3.87 -1.10 8.44
CA TYR A 15 4.29 -1.64 7.15
C TYR A 15 5.79 -1.48 6.95
N ALA A 16 6.32 -2.27 6.03
CA ALA A 16 7.71 -2.14 5.58
C ALA A 16 7.73 -2.35 4.07
N ILE A 17 8.39 -1.45 3.36
CA ILE A 17 8.44 -1.46 1.90
C ILE A 17 9.90 -1.48 1.47
N ASP A 18 10.20 -2.32 0.48
CA ASP A 18 11.48 -2.29 -0.18
C ASP A 18 11.54 -1.02 -1.05
N ALA A 19 12.53 -0.16 -0.79
CA ALA A 19 12.66 1.10 -1.53
C ALA A 19 12.77 0.85 -3.03
N ASP A 20 13.37 -0.25 -3.43
CA ASP A 20 13.49 -0.57 -4.85
C ASP A 20 12.14 -0.81 -5.51
N ALA A 21 11.16 -1.29 -4.72
CA ALA A 21 9.82 -1.49 -5.27
C ALA A 21 9.18 -0.17 -5.69
N LEU A 22 9.54 0.93 -5.04
CA LEU A 22 9.00 2.24 -5.38
C LEU A 22 9.73 2.87 -6.57
N ASN A 23 10.91 2.38 -6.89
CA ASN A 23 11.69 2.90 -8.01
C ASN A 23 11.49 2.00 -9.23
N ASP A 24 10.24 1.88 -9.65
CA ASP A 24 9.85 0.94 -10.70
C ASP A 24 8.85 1.63 -11.60
N ILE A 25 9.24 1.83 -12.87
CA ILE A 25 8.37 2.54 -13.81
C ILE A 25 7.08 1.78 -14.06
N GLU A 26 7.13 0.45 -14.02
CA GLU A 26 5.92 -0.33 -14.22
C GLU A 26 4.96 -0.17 -13.05
N LEU A 27 5.49 0.01 -11.85
CA LEU A 27 4.64 0.32 -10.70
C LEU A 27 3.96 1.68 -10.88
N LEU A 28 4.72 2.67 -11.37
CA LEU A 28 4.14 3.99 -11.61
C LEU A 28 3.03 3.92 -12.65
N GLU A 29 3.22 3.12 -13.69
CA GLU A 29 2.16 2.94 -14.68
C GLU A 29 0.92 2.33 -14.06
N ALA A 30 1.11 1.31 -13.23
CA ALA A 30 -0.02 0.65 -12.58
C ALA A 30 -0.76 1.62 -11.65
N LEU A 31 0.00 2.43 -10.91
CA LEU A 31 -0.60 3.41 -10.01
C LEU A 31 -1.42 4.43 -10.77
N SER A 32 -0.94 4.86 -11.93
CA SER A 32 -1.68 5.84 -12.72
C SER A 32 -2.99 5.28 -13.25
N GLU A 33 -3.09 3.97 -13.38
CA GLU A 33 -4.29 3.32 -13.87
C GLU A 33 -5.34 3.05 -12.79
N VAL A 34 -4.93 3.10 -11.52
CA VAL A 34 -5.84 2.79 -10.42
C VAL A 34 -7.00 3.78 -10.36
N ASP A 35 -6.75 5.05 -10.69
CA ASP A 35 -7.79 6.07 -10.68
C ASP A 35 -8.93 5.73 -11.64
N THR A 36 -8.60 5.20 -12.82
CA THR A 36 -9.60 4.86 -13.81
C THR A 36 -10.06 3.42 -13.68
N ASN A 37 -9.27 2.58 -13.04
CA ASN A 37 -9.60 1.17 -12.88
C ASN A 37 -9.23 0.69 -11.49
N PRO A 38 -10.08 0.95 -10.48
CA PRO A 38 -9.77 0.56 -9.11
C PRO A 38 -9.63 -0.94 -8.92
N LEU A 39 -10.04 -1.75 -9.88
CA LEU A 39 -9.86 -3.20 -9.79
C LEU A 39 -8.38 -3.58 -9.82
N LYS A 40 -7.51 -2.67 -10.24
CA LYS A 40 -6.08 -2.93 -10.24
C LYS A 40 -5.42 -2.68 -8.88
N LEU A 41 -6.14 -2.08 -7.95
CA LEU A 41 -5.58 -1.72 -6.65
C LEU A 41 -4.96 -2.91 -5.91
N PRO A 42 -5.63 -4.07 -5.81
CA PRO A 42 -5.02 -5.19 -5.08
C PRO A 42 -3.68 -5.63 -5.67
N ARG A 43 -3.55 -5.60 -6.97
CA ARG A 43 -2.30 -5.98 -7.61
C ARG A 43 -1.18 -5.00 -7.28
N VAL A 44 -1.50 -3.71 -7.28
CA VAL A 44 -0.51 -2.69 -6.97
C VAL A 44 -0.08 -2.81 -5.52
N ILE A 45 -1.02 -3.05 -4.61
CA ILE A 45 -0.70 -3.23 -3.20
C ILE A 45 0.24 -4.42 -3.03
N ALA A 46 -0.03 -5.53 -3.70
CA ALA A 46 0.83 -6.69 -3.63
C ALA A 46 2.22 -6.39 -4.17
N ALA A 47 2.31 -5.58 -5.22
CA ALA A 47 3.60 -5.23 -5.81
C ALA A 47 4.44 -4.39 -4.84
N VAL A 48 3.81 -3.54 -4.05
CA VAL A 48 4.51 -2.64 -3.13
C VAL A 48 4.80 -3.33 -1.80
N LEU A 49 3.79 -3.97 -1.22
CA LEU A 49 3.88 -4.53 0.13
C LEU A 49 4.23 -6.00 0.17
N GLY A 50 3.98 -6.72 -0.92
CA GLY A 50 4.06 -8.17 -0.92
C GLY A 50 2.76 -8.78 -0.42
N GLU A 51 2.57 -10.07 -0.73
CA GLU A 51 1.30 -10.74 -0.43
C GLU A 51 1.03 -10.82 1.08
N ASP A 52 2.07 -11.08 1.87
CA ASP A 52 1.87 -11.24 3.31
C ASP A 52 1.40 -9.94 3.94
N GLN A 53 2.03 -8.83 3.60
CA GLN A 53 1.63 -7.53 4.15
C GLN A 53 0.28 -7.09 3.60
N LYS A 54 -0.01 -7.42 2.34
CA LYS A 54 -1.32 -7.12 1.78
C LYS A 54 -2.42 -7.81 2.60
N LYS A 55 -2.22 -9.08 2.92
CA LYS A 55 -3.19 -9.82 3.73
C LYS A 55 -3.31 -9.24 5.12
N ALA A 56 -2.18 -8.89 5.73
CA ALA A 56 -2.20 -8.28 7.05
C ALA A 56 -2.94 -6.95 7.04
N MET A 57 -2.74 -6.16 6.00
CA MET A 57 -3.43 -4.89 5.84
C MET A 57 -4.94 -5.09 5.74
N TYR A 58 -5.35 -6.07 4.92
CA TYR A 58 -6.77 -6.37 4.77
C TYR A 58 -7.38 -6.74 6.11
N GLU A 59 -6.69 -7.60 6.88
CA GLU A 59 -7.21 -8.00 8.19
C GLU A 59 -7.28 -6.84 9.16
N HIS A 60 -6.29 -5.96 9.12
CA HIS A 60 -6.26 -4.80 10.01
C HIS A 60 -7.45 -3.87 9.76
N TYR A 61 -7.86 -3.75 8.50
CA TYR A 61 -8.92 -2.84 8.11
C TYR A 61 -10.27 -3.53 7.94
N ARG A 62 -10.35 -4.82 8.26
CA ARG A 62 -11.60 -5.56 8.11
C ARG A 62 -12.64 -5.01 9.07
N GLY A 63 -13.82 -4.72 8.53
CA GLY A 63 -14.90 -4.17 9.33
C GLY A 63 -15.68 -5.23 10.09
N PRO A 64 -16.62 -4.79 10.94
CA PRO A 64 -17.42 -5.72 11.74
C PRO A 64 -18.32 -6.62 10.90
N ASN A 65 -18.61 -6.22 9.66
CA ASN A 65 -19.41 -7.04 8.76
C ASN A 65 -18.57 -8.07 8.00
N GLY A 66 -17.27 -8.18 8.31
CA GLY A 66 -16.39 -9.14 7.67
C GLY A 66 -15.81 -8.67 6.35
N ARG A 67 -16.11 -7.45 5.93
CA ARG A 67 -15.65 -6.93 4.67
C ARG A 67 -14.55 -5.89 4.85
N VAL A 68 -13.71 -5.77 3.82
CA VAL A 68 -12.65 -4.78 3.80
C VAL A 68 -13.07 -3.70 2.81
N ALA A 69 -13.31 -2.50 3.30
CA ALA A 69 -13.82 -1.41 2.46
C ALA A 69 -12.74 -0.92 1.51
N VAL A 70 -13.12 -0.74 0.24
CA VAL A 70 -12.19 -0.30 -0.78
C VAL A 70 -11.63 1.08 -0.45
N ASP A 71 -12.48 2.00 0.00
CA ASP A 71 -12.01 3.36 0.29
C ASP A 71 -11.08 3.40 1.50
N ALA A 72 -11.30 2.54 2.49
CA ALA A 72 -10.38 2.47 3.63
C ALA A 72 -9.00 2.01 3.17
N ILE A 73 -8.96 1.00 2.32
CA ILE A 73 -7.70 0.47 1.79
C ILE A 73 -7.03 1.50 0.89
N SER A 74 -7.80 2.18 0.05
CA SER A 74 -7.24 3.20 -0.84
C SER A 74 -6.59 4.33 -0.04
N THR A 75 -7.27 4.81 0.99
CA THR A 75 -6.75 5.87 1.84
C THR A 75 -5.47 5.42 2.54
N ALA A 76 -5.50 4.22 3.10
CA ALA A 76 -4.33 3.69 3.80
C ALA A 76 -3.14 3.54 2.84
N PHE A 77 -3.40 3.07 1.63
CA PHE A 77 -2.32 2.88 0.66
C PHE A 77 -1.70 4.22 0.24
N VAL A 78 -2.52 5.25 0.09
CA VAL A 78 -2.00 6.59 -0.20
C VAL A 78 -1.12 7.07 0.96
N GLU A 79 -1.54 6.82 2.20
CA GLU A 79 -0.73 7.18 3.36
C GLU A 79 0.62 6.47 3.33
N ILE A 80 0.60 5.19 2.98
CA ILE A 80 1.83 4.40 2.91
C ILE A 80 2.78 4.98 1.88
N LEU A 81 2.27 5.26 0.68
CA LEU A 81 3.11 5.79 -0.38
C LEU A 81 3.64 7.18 -0.03
N SER A 82 2.79 8.02 0.54
CA SER A 82 3.19 9.38 0.90
C SER A 82 4.23 9.38 2.02
N GLY A 83 4.01 8.55 3.03
CA GLY A 83 4.96 8.45 4.13
C GLY A 83 6.31 7.93 3.69
N SER A 84 6.29 6.92 2.82
CA SER A 84 7.53 6.34 2.31
C SER A 84 8.30 7.34 1.45
N ASN A 85 7.57 8.13 0.63
CA ASN A 85 8.19 9.10 -0.24
C ASN A 85 8.83 10.26 0.52
N GLN A 86 8.24 10.63 1.64
CA GLN A 86 8.75 11.76 2.42
C GLN A 86 10.08 11.45 3.08
N GLY A 87 10.30 10.22 3.24
CA GLY A 87 11.59 9.79 3.69
C GLY A 87 11.98 10.44 4.97
N LYS A 88 12.24 11.46 4.88
CA LYS A 88 12.54 12.07 5.87
C LYS A 88 12.58 13.43 5.76
N ASN A 89 12.26 13.80 5.81
CA ASN A 89 12.08 14.96 5.67
C ASN A 89 12.43 15.58 6.13
#